data_5eff83d2b789e4869644f389573c3997
#
_entry.id   5eff83d2b789e4869644f389573c3997
#
_cell.length_a   1.000
_cell.length_b   1.000
_cell.length_c   1.000
_cell.angle_alpha   90.00
_cell.angle_beta   90.00
_cell.angle_gamma   90.00
#
_symmetry.space_group_name_H-M   'P 1'
#
loop_
_entity.id
_entity.type
_entity.pdbx_description
1 polymer ?
#
loop_
_entity_poly.entity_id
_entity_poly.type
_entity_poly.pdbx_seq_one_letter_code
_entity_poly.pdbx_strand_id
1 'polypeptide(L)'
;MSARLQPLDEGFPEDVRIFWTGEAVCQPIEQKTLDHFRRHNLPEGKTERRAPLFWLNWPVNDINHGRMLMGKGVQLHTDINVNDIYGAVTNPMQESEASKVAIFAVADYAWN
;
A
#
# COMPACT_ATOMS: atom_id res chain seq x y z
N MET A 1 -1.41 -2.08 16.85
CA MET A 1 -1.47 -2.77 15.53
C MET A 1 -0.31 -3.76 15.33
N SER A 2 0.88 -3.41 15.77
CA SER A 2 2.12 -4.18 15.61
C SER A 2 2.11 -5.59 16.25
N ALA A 3 1.55 -5.74 17.46
CA ALA A 3 1.45 -7.05 18.14
C ALA A 3 0.61 -8.08 17.35
N ARG A 4 -0.25 -7.63 16.45
CA ARG A 4 -1.10 -8.50 15.63
C ARG A 4 -0.40 -9.02 14.38
N LEU A 5 0.74 -8.45 14.02
CA LEU A 5 1.49 -8.84 12.84
C LEU A 5 2.46 -9.98 13.09
N GLN A 6 2.90 -10.17 14.35
CA GLN A 6 3.84 -11.26 14.68
C GLN A 6 3.37 -12.65 14.23
N PRO A 7 2.09 -13.03 14.44
CA PRO A 7 1.61 -14.32 13.93
C PRO A 7 1.69 -14.45 12.41
N LEU A 8 1.54 -13.34 11.69
CA LEU A 8 1.69 -13.33 10.23
C LEU A 8 3.15 -13.53 9.83
N ASP A 9 4.08 -12.93 10.59
CA ASP A 9 5.52 -13.05 10.32
C ASP A 9 6.03 -14.47 10.55
N GLU A 10 5.45 -15.20 11.50
CA GLU A 10 5.88 -16.53 11.91
C GLU A 10 5.06 -17.64 11.25
N GLY A 11 3.77 -17.40 11.01
CA GLY A 11 2.80 -18.42 10.60
C GLY A 11 2.71 -18.67 9.10
N PHE A 12 3.27 -17.79 8.28
CA PHE A 12 3.20 -17.93 6.83
C PHE A 12 4.58 -18.20 6.23
N PRO A 13 4.66 -19.08 5.21
CA PRO A 13 5.89 -19.26 4.44
C PRO A 13 6.43 -17.93 3.89
N GLU A 14 7.74 -17.85 3.70
CA GLU A 14 8.39 -16.60 3.26
C GLU A 14 7.99 -16.14 1.86
N ASP A 15 7.55 -17.05 1.01
CA ASP A 15 7.08 -16.76 -0.34
C ASP A 15 5.63 -16.21 -0.37
N VAL A 16 4.90 -16.29 0.75
CA VAL A 16 3.57 -15.69 0.86
C VAL A 16 3.73 -14.19 1.13
N ARG A 17 3.18 -13.37 0.26
CA ARG A 17 3.22 -11.91 0.39
C ARG A 17 2.01 -11.40 1.17
N ILE A 18 2.20 -10.28 1.83
CA ILE A 18 1.17 -9.67 2.68
C ILE A 18 0.74 -8.35 2.05
N PHE A 19 -0.56 -8.17 1.84
CA PHE A 19 -1.11 -6.87 1.45
C PHE A 19 -1.17 -5.94 2.65
N TRP A 20 -0.88 -4.67 2.40
CA TRP A 20 -0.92 -3.63 3.41
C TRP A 20 -1.44 -2.32 2.82
N THR A 21 -2.33 -1.67 3.55
CA THR A 21 -2.95 -0.42 3.13
C THR A 21 -2.30 0.83 3.74
N GLY A 22 -1.26 0.66 4.53
CA GLY A 22 -0.68 1.72 5.34
C GLY A 22 -1.27 1.75 6.75
N GLU A 23 -0.97 2.81 7.50
CA GLU A 23 -1.49 2.99 8.87
C GLU A 23 -3.00 3.21 8.91
N ALA A 24 -3.56 3.74 7.83
CA ALA A 24 -4.99 3.96 7.69
C ALA A 24 -5.44 3.61 6.26
N VAL A 25 -6.75 3.41 6.11
CA VAL A 25 -7.36 2.93 4.86
C VAL A 25 -7.08 3.86 3.67
N CYS A 26 -7.11 5.16 3.88
CA CYS A 26 -7.01 6.18 2.83
C CYS A 26 -6.05 7.31 3.19
N GLN A 27 -4.86 6.98 3.66
CA GLN A 27 -3.82 7.98 3.94
C GLN A 27 -2.60 7.77 3.04
N PRO A 28 -1.88 8.84 2.69
CA PRO A 28 -0.61 8.71 1.99
C PRO A 28 0.37 7.85 2.78
N ILE A 29 1.09 6.99 2.09
CA ILE A 29 2.11 6.12 2.67
C ILE A 29 3.47 6.79 2.43
N GLU A 30 4.14 7.17 3.52
CA GLU A 30 5.46 7.74 3.50
C GLU A 30 6.52 6.68 3.84
N GLN A 31 7.76 6.93 3.46
CA GLN A 31 8.86 6.00 3.75
C GLN A 31 8.99 5.71 5.25
N LYS A 32 8.84 6.72 6.12
CA LYS A 32 8.88 6.52 7.58
C LYS A 32 7.85 5.54 8.09
N THR A 33 6.66 5.55 7.51
CA THR A 33 5.57 4.63 7.86
C THR A 33 5.92 3.20 7.41
N LEU A 34 6.46 3.07 6.22
CA LEU A 34 6.93 1.79 5.69
C LEU A 34 8.11 1.23 6.51
N ASP A 35 9.05 2.08 6.92
CA ASP A 35 10.16 1.69 7.79
C ASP A 35 9.64 1.17 9.13
N HIS A 36 8.66 1.85 9.71
CA HIS A 36 8.03 1.40 10.95
C HIS A 36 7.37 0.04 10.77
N PHE A 37 6.62 -0.17 9.69
CA PHE A 37 5.99 -1.45 9.38
C PHE A 37 7.03 -2.57 9.24
N ARG A 38 8.12 -2.32 8.53
CA ARG A 38 9.09 -3.36 8.21
C ARG A 38 10.06 -3.69 9.34
N ARG A 39 10.37 -2.71 10.21
CA ARG A 39 11.51 -2.82 11.14
C ARG A 39 11.16 -2.75 12.62
N HIS A 40 9.87 -2.64 12.97
CA HIS A 40 9.42 -2.58 14.36
C HIS A 40 8.54 -3.77 14.74
N ASN A 41 8.64 -4.16 16.02
CA ASN A 41 7.85 -5.25 16.61
C ASN A 41 7.99 -6.57 15.82
N LEU A 42 9.22 -6.93 15.56
CA LEU A 42 9.56 -8.16 14.83
C LEU A 42 9.71 -9.33 15.80
N PRO A 43 9.50 -10.56 15.31
CA PRO A 43 9.89 -11.77 16.04
C PRO A 43 11.39 -11.77 16.37
N GLU A 44 11.76 -12.46 17.44
CA GLU A 44 13.16 -12.60 17.83
C GLU A 44 14.00 -13.17 16.68
N GLY A 45 15.17 -12.58 16.45
CA GLY A 45 16.09 -13.00 15.41
C GLY A 45 15.81 -12.43 14.02
N LYS A 46 14.73 -11.69 13.84
CA LYS A 46 14.43 -11.03 12.56
C LYS A 46 14.84 -9.56 12.58
N THR A 47 15.42 -9.08 11.47
CA THR A 47 15.87 -7.69 11.30
C THR A 47 14.85 -6.84 10.54
N GLU A 48 14.05 -7.46 9.70
CA GLU A 48 12.99 -6.78 8.96
C GLU A 48 11.87 -7.76 8.57
N ARG A 49 10.66 -7.20 8.42
CA ARG A 49 9.51 -7.94 7.89
C ARG A 49 9.61 -8.00 6.37
N ARG A 50 9.03 -9.04 5.76
CA ARG A 50 8.97 -9.16 4.30
C ARG A 50 8.35 -7.91 3.67
N ALA A 51 8.85 -7.52 2.49
CA ALA A 51 8.31 -6.36 1.77
C ALA A 51 6.83 -6.56 1.45
N PRO A 52 5.96 -5.61 1.77
CA PRO A 52 4.54 -5.74 1.52
C PRO A 52 4.16 -5.53 0.06
N LEU A 53 2.99 -6.07 -0.32
CA LEU A 53 2.24 -5.62 -1.48
C LEU A 53 1.31 -4.50 -1.03
N PHE A 54 1.37 -3.32 -1.65
CA PHE A 54 0.46 -2.24 -1.31
C PHE A 54 -0.91 -2.45 -1.94
N TRP A 55 -1.94 -2.31 -1.12
CA TRP A 55 -3.31 -2.15 -1.57
C TRP A 55 -3.63 -0.66 -1.50
N LEU A 56 -3.60 0.00 -2.66
CA LEU A 56 -3.82 1.44 -2.76
C LEU A 56 -5.32 1.73 -2.89
N ASN A 57 -5.90 2.36 -1.88
CA ASN A 57 -7.28 2.80 -1.93
C ASN A 57 -7.40 4.13 -2.68
N TRP A 58 -7.07 4.06 -3.96
CA TRP A 58 -7.14 5.15 -4.92
C TRP A 58 -7.41 4.55 -6.31
N PRO A 59 -8.38 5.04 -7.08
CA PRO A 59 -9.29 6.17 -6.80
C PRO A 59 -10.62 5.77 -6.16
N VAL A 60 -10.72 4.64 -5.48
CA VAL A 60 -11.97 4.20 -4.85
C VAL A 60 -12.65 5.33 -4.07
N ASN A 61 -13.96 5.46 -4.22
CA ASN A 61 -14.76 6.53 -3.64
C ASN A 61 -15.95 6.04 -2.81
N ASP A 62 -15.87 4.83 -2.29
CA ASP A 62 -16.96 4.20 -1.53
C ASP A 62 -17.40 5.01 -0.31
N ILE A 63 -16.47 5.77 0.29
CA ILE A 63 -16.74 6.61 1.45
C ILE A 63 -17.43 7.92 1.04
N ASN A 64 -17.29 8.33 -0.21
CA ASN A 64 -17.83 9.58 -0.70
C ASN A 64 -18.26 9.47 -2.17
N HIS A 65 -19.38 8.84 -2.40
CA HIS A 65 -19.94 8.59 -3.73
C HIS A 65 -20.27 9.86 -4.52
N GLY A 66 -20.34 11.03 -3.86
CA GLY A 66 -20.58 12.30 -4.52
C GLY A 66 -19.37 12.88 -5.27
N ARG A 67 -18.22 12.21 -5.21
CA ARG A 67 -16.98 12.69 -5.84
C ARG A 67 -16.36 11.63 -6.74
N MET A 68 -15.85 12.07 -7.87
CA MET A 68 -15.01 11.27 -8.75
C MET A 68 -13.56 11.69 -8.56
N LEU A 69 -12.69 10.74 -8.26
CA LEU A 69 -11.27 10.98 -8.00
C LEU A 69 -10.49 10.76 -9.30
N MET A 70 -10.27 11.81 -10.06
CA MET A 70 -9.68 11.77 -11.39
C MET A 70 -8.28 12.39 -11.48
N GLY A 71 -7.70 12.79 -10.35
CA GLY A 71 -6.40 13.45 -10.29
C GLY A 71 -5.24 12.50 -10.14
N LYS A 72 -4.04 13.09 -9.97
CA LYS A 72 -2.78 12.37 -9.76
C LYS A 72 -2.59 11.87 -8.33
N GLY A 73 -3.59 11.92 -7.48
CA GLY A 73 -3.47 11.52 -6.09
C GLY A 73 -3.19 10.03 -5.97
N VAL A 74 -1.93 9.67 -5.94
CA VAL A 74 -1.52 8.31 -5.61
C VAL A 74 -1.29 8.26 -4.10
N GLN A 75 -1.73 7.19 -3.47
CA GLN A 75 -1.59 7.01 -2.03
C GLN A 75 -0.13 6.88 -1.58
N LEU A 76 0.79 6.60 -2.51
CA LEU A 76 2.22 6.50 -2.24
C LEU A 76 2.90 7.87 -2.31
N HIS A 77 3.70 8.17 -1.31
CA HIS A 77 4.57 9.35 -1.33
C HIS A 77 5.77 9.13 -2.26
N THR A 78 6.32 10.21 -2.81
CA THR A 78 7.43 10.14 -3.77
C THR A 78 8.76 9.71 -3.17
N ASP A 79 8.87 9.69 -1.84
CA ASP A 79 10.09 9.28 -1.12
C ASP A 79 10.18 7.76 -0.90
N ILE A 80 9.20 6.99 -1.32
CA ILE A 80 9.18 5.53 -1.13
C ILE A 80 10.37 4.87 -1.84
N ASN A 81 11.14 4.11 -1.07
CA ASN A 81 12.20 3.28 -1.63
C ASN A 81 11.58 2.01 -2.24
N VAL A 82 11.71 1.86 -3.54
CA VAL A 82 11.14 0.73 -4.30
C VAL A 82 11.65 -0.64 -3.84
N ASN A 83 12.82 -0.69 -3.21
CA ASN A 83 13.38 -1.93 -2.68
C ASN A 83 12.69 -2.39 -1.39
N ASP A 84 11.90 -1.53 -0.76
CA ASP A 84 11.17 -1.85 0.47
C ASP A 84 9.75 -2.33 0.22
N ILE A 85 9.31 -2.37 -1.04
CA ILE A 85 7.99 -2.87 -1.44
C ILE A 85 8.14 -4.02 -2.44
N TYR A 86 7.18 -4.93 -2.45
CA TYR A 86 7.14 -6.02 -3.43
C TYR A 86 6.35 -5.65 -4.67
N GLY A 87 5.34 -4.84 -4.54
CA GLY A 87 4.48 -4.39 -5.62
C GLY A 87 3.27 -3.63 -5.08
N ALA A 88 2.38 -3.28 -5.98
CA ALA A 88 1.16 -2.56 -5.62
C ALA A 88 -0.01 -2.99 -6.50
N VAL A 89 -1.20 -2.94 -5.94
CA VAL A 89 -2.47 -2.98 -6.67
C VAL A 89 -3.27 -1.74 -6.32
N THR A 90 -4.09 -1.27 -7.24
CA THR A 90 -4.96 -0.12 -7.00
C THR A 90 -6.41 -0.57 -6.95
N ASN A 91 -7.18 0.09 -6.10
CA ASN A 91 -8.61 -0.14 -5.93
C ASN A 91 -9.37 0.99 -6.65
N PRO A 92 -9.97 0.74 -7.83
CA PRO A 92 -10.64 1.77 -8.62
C PRO A 92 -12.02 2.11 -8.08
N MET A 93 -12.60 3.18 -8.62
CA MET A 93 -14.01 3.51 -8.40
C MET A 93 -14.91 2.48 -9.12
N GLN A 94 -16.18 2.44 -8.68
CA GLN A 94 -17.23 1.70 -9.38
C GLN A 94 -17.42 2.23 -10.80
N GLU A 95 -17.22 3.53 -11.02
CA GLU A 95 -17.28 4.19 -12.33
C GLU A 95 -16.01 3.89 -13.14
N SER A 96 -16.08 2.85 -13.95
CA SER A 96 -14.91 2.30 -14.66
C SER A 96 -14.26 3.31 -15.62
N GLU A 97 -15.04 4.05 -16.39
CA GLU A 97 -14.50 5.02 -17.35
C GLU A 97 -13.80 6.20 -16.64
N ALA A 98 -14.41 6.71 -15.56
CA ALA A 98 -13.81 7.78 -14.78
C ALA A 98 -12.53 7.31 -14.06
N SER A 99 -12.44 6.04 -13.71
CA SER A 99 -11.27 5.46 -13.06
C SER A 99 -10.03 5.40 -13.95
N LYS A 100 -10.20 5.40 -15.27
CA LYS A 100 -9.07 5.25 -16.22
C LYS A 100 -7.99 6.31 -16.04
N VAL A 101 -8.36 7.55 -15.75
CA VAL A 101 -7.40 8.65 -15.55
C VAL A 101 -6.51 8.37 -14.34
N ALA A 102 -7.12 7.96 -13.22
CA ALA A 102 -6.39 7.67 -12.00
C ALA A 102 -5.57 6.38 -12.12
N ILE A 103 -6.09 5.35 -12.79
CA ILE A 103 -5.36 4.11 -13.07
C ILE A 103 -4.11 4.39 -13.91
N PHE A 104 -4.25 5.24 -14.94
CA PHE A 104 -3.11 5.69 -15.74
C PHE A 104 -2.06 6.37 -14.88
N ALA A 105 -2.48 7.26 -13.99
CA ALA A 105 -1.56 7.98 -13.10
C ALA A 105 -0.81 7.04 -12.15
N VAL A 106 -1.46 5.99 -11.64
CA VAL A 106 -0.81 4.95 -10.82
C VAL A 106 0.20 4.17 -11.66
N ALA A 107 -0.16 3.78 -12.88
CA ALA A 107 0.74 3.06 -13.76
C ALA A 107 1.97 3.89 -14.15
N ASP A 108 1.76 5.15 -14.47
CA ASP A 108 2.85 6.09 -14.79
C ASP A 108 3.79 6.29 -13.59
N TYR A 109 3.24 6.44 -12.40
CA TYR A 109 4.01 6.52 -11.16
C TYR A 109 4.85 5.26 -10.93
N ALA A 110 4.27 4.09 -11.13
CA ALA A 110 4.95 2.82 -10.91
C ALA A 110 6.05 2.55 -11.95
N TRP A 111 5.87 3.05 -13.17
CA TRP A 111 6.83 2.88 -14.26
C TRP A 111 8.04 3.81 -14.13
N ASN A 112 7.83 5.02 -13.68
CA ASN A 112 8.88 6.04 -13.53
C ASN A 112 9.38 6.13 -12.09
#